data_692d33a9726e4fdbb10845789a8bbf2a
#
_entry.id   692d33a9726e4fdbb10845789a8bbf2a
#
_cell.length_a   1.000
_cell.length_b   1.000
_cell.length_c   1.000
_cell.angle_alpha   90.00
_cell.angle_beta   90.00
_cell.angle_gamma   90.00
#
_symmetry.space_group_name_H-M   'P 1'
#
loop_
_entity.id
_entity.type
_entity.pdbx_description
1 polymer ?
#
loop_
_entity_poly.entity_id
_entity_poly.type
_entity_poly.pdbx_seq_one_letter_code
_entity_poly.pdbx_strand_id
1 'polypeptide(L)'
;VPLHSIQLQLPTIENPRTERLEIEVRLRNGDRVTDNFYDLCLLPKRPADDHGGVRVLGDKLQGLQDKLASNRNTPAHDDEGILLIASHYDERVAAHLEDGGRVLLIAASEDALPSDWPLAVRARAGTELDGRWFSNFNWIQPDCPVFAPLAFTRILGFESTHVAPEYLIRNISPHQFGDVLSGITFGWLNNNSGLAAQMQVARGKLLVTTFKFDSYGSDPYSTALLDAFIRYARSAEFQPSFNMPLVTMAAKGD
;
A
#
# COMPACT_ATOMS: atom_id res chain seq x y z
N VAL A 1 19.42 -4.44 -26.39
CA VAL A 1 18.68 -4.71 -27.63
C VAL A 1 17.83 -5.96 -27.39
N PRO A 2 16.48 -5.91 -27.52
CA PRO A 2 15.66 -7.09 -27.36
C PRO A 2 16.02 -8.11 -28.45
N LEU A 3 16.28 -9.34 -28.07
CA LEU A 3 16.61 -10.41 -28.98
C LEU A 3 15.34 -11.01 -29.62
N HIS A 4 14.25 -11.04 -28.88
CA HIS A 4 12.99 -11.61 -29.32
C HIS A 4 11.83 -11.11 -28.47
N SER A 5 10.61 -11.09 -29.03
CA SER A 5 9.36 -10.83 -28.30
C SER A 5 8.52 -12.11 -28.29
N ILE A 6 8.05 -12.48 -27.12
CA ILE A 6 7.16 -13.63 -26.93
C ILE A 6 5.82 -13.10 -26.43
N GLN A 7 4.73 -13.48 -27.09
CA GLN A 7 3.39 -13.19 -26.61
C GLN A 7 2.86 -14.42 -25.88
N LEU A 8 2.51 -14.24 -24.61
CA LEU A 8 1.97 -15.29 -23.77
C LEU A 8 0.44 -15.13 -23.70
N GLN A 9 -0.28 -16.21 -23.89
CA GLN A 9 -1.69 -16.27 -23.61
C GLN A 9 -1.89 -16.80 -22.19
N LEU A 10 -2.32 -15.91 -21.29
CA LEU A 10 -2.55 -16.28 -19.90
C LEU A 10 -3.92 -16.95 -19.73
N PRO A 11 -4.04 -17.96 -18.85
CA PRO A 11 -5.32 -18.55 -18.52
C PRO A 11 -6.22 -17.57 -17.75
N THR A 12 -7.52 -17.74 -17.85
CA THR A 12 -8.46 -17.10 -16.94
C THR A 12 -8.31 -17.71 -15.55
N ILE A 13 -8.16 -16.87 -14.54
CA ILE A 13 -7.99 -17.29 -13.15
C ILE A 13 -9.05 -16.65 -12.26
N GLU A 14 -9.47 -17.36 -11.22
CA GLU A 14 -10.45 -16.90 -10.26
C GLU A 14 -9.79 -16.34 -8.98
N ASN A 15 -8.64 -16.90 -8.61
CA ASN A 15 -7.88 -16.52 -7.41
C ASN A 15 -6.44 -16.13 -7.78
N PRO A 16 -5.83 -15.20 -7.04
CA PRO A 16 -4.42 -14.87 -7.19
C PRO A 16 -3.55 -16.12 -7.06
N ARG A 17 -2.56 -16.27 -7.95
CA ARG A 17 -1.61 -17.37 -7.90
C ARG A 17 -0.29 -17.01 -8.58
N THR A 18 0.76 -17.74 -8.23
CA THR A 18 2.06 -17.67 -8.92
C THR A 18 2.16 -18.79 -9.94
N GLU A 19 2.63 -18.43 -11.12
CA GLU A 19 3.00 -19.36 -12.19
C GLU A 19 4.45 -19.15 -12.59
N ARG A 20 5.15 -20.22 -12.89
CA ARG A 20 6.56 -20.15 -13.32
C ARG A 20 6.67 -20.17 -14.83
N LEU A 21 7.29 -19.12 -15.39
CA LEU A 21 7.72 -19.10 -16.78
C LEU A 21 9.18 -19.58 -16.84
N GLU A 22 9.40 -20.73 -17.43
CA GLU A 22 10.74 -21.27 -17.69
C GLU A 22 11.16 -20.93 -19.12
N ILE A 23 12.37 -20.41 -19.27
CA ILE A 23 12.98 -20.07 -20.54
C ILE A 23 14.25 -20.89 -20.69
N GLU A 24 14.32 -21.69 -21.74
CA GLU A 24 15.49 -22.49 -22.07
C GLU A 24 16.03 -22.09 -23.43
N VAL A 25 17.32 -21.85 -23.52
CA VAL A 25 18.03 -21.57 -24.77
C VAL A 25 18.82 -22.77 -25.18
N ARG A 26 18.57 -23.27 -26.41
CA ARG A 26 19.28 -24.41 -27.01
C ARG A 26 19.97 -24.01 -28.32
N LEU A 27 21.10 -24.64 -28.60
CA LEU A 27 21.72 -24.60 -29.94
C LEU A 27 20.86 -25.37 -30.95
N ARG A 28 21.14 -25.17 -32.24
CA ARG A 28 20.42 -25.90 -33.32
C ARG A 28 20.63 -27.43 -33.28
N ASN A 29 21.73 -27.89 -32.70
CA ASN A 29 22.02 -29.31 -32.50
C ASN A 29 21.30 -29.91 -31.26
N GLY A 30 20.53 -29.11 -30.53
CA GLY A 30 19.77 -29.52 -29.36
C GLY A 30 20.49 -29.31 -28.03
N ASP A 31 21.75 -28.95 -28.01
CA ASP A 31 22.52 -28.73 -26.79
C ASP A 31 21.95 -27.51 -26.02
N ARG A 32 21.73 -27.72 -24.75
CA ARG A 32 21.29 -26.65 -23.84
C ARG A 32 22.41 -25.66 -23.57
N VAL A 33 22.18 -24.39 -23.78
CA VAL A 33 23.13 -23.31 -23.51
C VAL A 33 22.91 -22.71 -22.14
N THR A 34 21.67 -22.36 -21.83
CA THR A 34 21.28 -21.73 -20.56
C THR A 34 19.79 -21.89 -20.34
N ASP A 35 19.36 -21.68 -19.10
CA ASP A 35 17.98 -21.55 -18.70
C ASP A 35 17.82 -20.40 -17.71
N ASN A 36 16.61 -19.93 -17.60
CA ASN A 36 16.18 -18.96 -16.59
C ASN A 36 14.70 -19.17 -16.28
N PHE A 37 14.25 -18.64 -15.18
CA PHE A 37 12.82 -18.64 -14.85
C PHE A 37 12.39 -17.31 -14.28
N TYR A 38 11.09 -17.04 -14.42
CA TYR A 38 10.41 -15.90 -13.82
C TYR A 38 9.16 -16.41 -13.14
N ASP A 39 8.98 -16.06 -11.88
CA ASP A 39 7.73 -16.28 -11.17
C ASP A 39 6.79 -15.12 -11.49
N LEU A 40 5.68 -15.43 -12.16
CA LEU A 40 4.67 -14.47 -12.58
C LEU A 40 3.52 -14.48 -11.58
N CYS A 41 3.20 -13.32 -11.04
CA CYS A 41 2.03 -13.13 -10.19
C CYS A 41 0.81 -12.87 -11.06
N LEU A 42 -0.10 -13.83 -11.10
CA LEU A 42 -1.35 -13.74 -11.84
C LEU A 42 -2.46 -13.27 -10.90
N LEU A 43 -3.15 -12.21 -11.30
CA LEU A 43 -4.30 -11.66 -10.59
C LEU A 43 -5.56 -11.82 -11.43
N PRO A 44 -6.71 -12.16 -10.82
CA PRO A 44 -7.98 -12.22 -11.54
C PRO A 44 -8.29 -10.85 -12.15
N LYS A 45 -8.79 -10.83 -13.37
CA LYS A 45 -9.35 -9.63 -13.95
C LYS A 45 -10.69 -9.36 -13.27
N ARG A 46 -10.68 -8.53 -12.23
CA ARG A 46 -11.90 -8.09 -11.55
C ARG A 46 -12.15 -6.62 -11.87
N PRO A 47 -13.42 -6.20 -12.00
CA PRO A 47 -13.74 -4.79 -11.88
C PRO A 47 -13.33 -4.33 -10.49
N ALA A 48 -12.97 -3.06 -10.35
CA ALA A 48 -12.74 -2.47 -9.03
C ALA A 48 -14.00 -2.65 -8.16
N ASP A 49 -13.79 -2.88 -6.86
CA ASP A 49 -14.89 -3.10 -5.92
C ASP A 49 -15.79 -1.86 -5.82
N ASP A 50 -17.06 -2.05 -5.51
CA ASP A 50 -17.94 -0.94 -5.11
C ASP A 50 -17.52 -0.43 -3.73
N HIS A 51 -17.04 0.81 -3.71
CA HIS A 51 -16.56 1.47 -2.50
C HIS A 51 -17.60 2.45 -1.93
N GLY A 52 -18.87 2.07 -1.89
CA GLY A 52 -19.89 2.82 -1.15
C GLY A 52 -19.42 3.14 0.27
N GLY A 53 -19.66 4.37 0.78
CA GLY A 53 -19.21 4.79 2.11
C GLY A 53 -17.71 5.11 2.22
N VAL A 54 -17.06 5.46 1.11
CA VAL A 54 -15.71 6.01 1.08
C VAL A 54 -15.76 7.48 0.69
N ARG A 55 -15.05 8.33 1.42
CA ARG A 55 -14.87 9.76 1.12
C ARG A 55 -13.37 10.03 0.95
N VAL A 56 -12.99 10.70 -0.13
CA VAL A 56 -11.59 11.07 -0.41
C VAL A 56 -11.39 12.55 -0.14
N LEU A 57 -10.32 12.89 0.58
CA LEU A 57 -9.88 14.25 0.87
C LEU A 57 -8.47 14.51 0.38
N GLY A 58 -8.27 15.70 -0.17
CA GLY A 58 -6.95 16.21 -0.59
C GLY A 58 -6.76 16.23 -2.10
N ASP A 59 -6.23 17.34 -2.57
CA ASP A 59 -6.04 17.63 -4.00
C ASP A 59 -5.08 16.65 -4.68
N LYS A 60 -4.11 16.11 -3.92
CA LYS A 60 -3.17 15.09 -4.41
C LYS A 60 -3.84 13.75 -4.75
N LEU A 61 -5.07 13.53 -4.27
CA LEU A 61 -5.84 12.30 -4.51
C LEU A 61 -7.01 12.50 -5.49
N GLN A 62 -7.07 13.63 -6.20
CA GLN A 62 -8.19 13.94 -7.11
C GLN A 62 -8.40 12.84 -8.16
N GLY A 63 -7.33 12.37 -8.80
CA GLY A 63 -7.42 11.28 -9.78
C GLY A 63 -7.91 9.96 -9.18
N LEU A 64 -7.60 9.69 -7.92
CA LEU A 64 -8.11 8.54 -7.19
C LEU A 64 -9.59 8.74 -6.82
N GLN A 65 -9.97 9.94 -6.40
CA GLN A 65 -11.36 10.29 -6.11
C GLN A 65 -12.27 10.04 -7.30
N ASP A 66 -11.86 10.48 -8.50
CA ASP A 66 -12.62 10.30 -9.73
C ASP A 66 -12.80 8.82 -10.09
N LYS A 67 -11.73 8.03 -9.93
CA LYS A 67 -11.76 6.58 -10.18
C LYS A 67 -12.65 5.84 -9.18
N LEU A 68 -12.59 6.17 -7.90
CA LEU A 68 -13.44 5.57 -6.86
C LEU A 68 -14.90 6.01 -7.01
N ALA A 69 -15.15 7.25 -7.45
CA ALA A 69 -16.50 7.75 -7.68
C ALA A 69 -17.18 7.08 -8.88
N SER A 70 -16.44 6.79 -9.95
CA SER A 70 -16.96 6.11 -11.15
C SER A 70 -17.38 4.67 -10.89
N ASN A 71 -16.87 4.06 -9.83
CA ASN A 71 -17.20 2.68 -9.43
C ASN A 71 -18.35 2.60 -8.40
N ARG A 72 -18.99 3.73 -8.05
CA ARG A 72 -20.10 3.73 -7.10
C ARG A 72 -21.39 3.32 -7.77
N ASN A 73 -21.94 2.16 -7.39
CA ASN A 73 -23.28 1.75 -7.74
C ASN A 73 -24.31 2.06 -6.64
N THR A 74 -23.88 2.45 -5.45
CA THR A 74 -24.74 2.70 -4.29
C THR A 74 -24.56 4.12 -3.77
N PRO A 75 -25.65 4.89 -3.55
CA PRO A 75 -25.56 6.16 -2.86
C PRO A 75 -25.04 5.97 -1.43
N ALA A 76 -24.18 6.88 -0.98
CA ALA A 76 -23.70 6.87 0.40
C ALA A 76 -24.91 7.03 1.36
N HIS A 77 -25.25 5.97 2.07
CA HIS A 77 -26.19 6.04 3.20
C HIS A 77 -25.39 6.42 4.45
N ASP A 78 -25.88 7.45 5.12
CA ASP A 78 -25.57 7.95 6.46
C ASP A 78 -24.10 7.91 6.94
N ASP A 79 -23.67 8.95 7.65
CA ASP A 79 -22.29 9.21 8.13
C ASP A 79 -21.70 8.10 9.07
N GLU A 80 -22.51 7.16 9.55
CA GLU A 80 -22.04 6.02 10.33
C GLU A 80 -21.31 5.00 9.46
N GLY A 81 -19.99 4.90 9.67
CA GLY A 81 -19.14 3.90 8.99
C GLY A 81 -18.41 4.38 7.74
N ILE A 82 -18.38 5.68 7.48
CA ILE A 82 -17.59 6.24 6.37
C ILE A 82 -16.10 6.04 6.63
N LEU A 83 -15.42 5.40 5.66
CA LEU A 83 -13.96 5.42 5.59
C LEU A 83 -13.50 6.71 4.93
N LEU A 84 -12.68 7.48 5.63
CA LEU A 84 -12.02 8.65 5.08
C LEU A 84 -10.68 8.25 4.47
N ILE A 85 -10.47 8.53 3.19
CA ILE A 85 -9.16 8.42 2.53
C ILE A 85 -8.57 9.83 2.42
N ALA A 86 -7.37 10.05 2.96
CA ALA A 86 -6.74 11.36 3.00
C ALA A 86 -5.28 11.29 2.56
N SER A 87 -4.73 12.41 2.04
CA SER A 87 -3.29 12.53 1.73
C SER A 87 -2.47 13.14 2.85
N HIS A 88 -3.13 13.81 3.80
CA HIS A 88 -2.51 14.50 4.93
C HIS A 88 -3.39 14.38 6.17
N TYR A 89 -2.77 14.44 7.33
CA TYR A 89 -3.45 14.62 8.59
C TYR A 89 -3.76 16.11 8.76
N ASP A 90 -5.01 16.47 8.58
CA ASP A 90 -5.54 17.83 8.75
C ASP A 90 -6.64 17.87 9.84
N GLU A 91 -7.25 19.04 10.07
CA GLU A 91 -8.32 19.22 11.06
C GLU A 91 -9.52 18.30 10.80
N ARG A 92 -9.86 18.04 9.54
CA ARG A 92 -10.98 17.17 9.16
C ARG A 92 -10.69 15.72 9.50
N VAL A 93 -9.44 15.27 9.27
CA VAL A 93 -8.96 13.94 9.66
C VAL A 93 -8.95 13.83 11.18
N ALA A 94 -8.43 14.84 11.89
CA ALA A 94 -8.40 14.87 13.36
C ALA A 94 -9.81 14.77 13.96
N ALA A 95 -10.76 15.59 13.48
CA ALA A 95 -12.15 15.56 13.94
C ALA A 95 -12.81 14.20 13.68
N HIS A 96 -12.61 13.62 12.48
CA HIS A 96 -13.16 12.31 12.14
C HIS A 96 -12.61 11.19 13.06
N LEU A 97 -11.31 11.23 13.40
CA LEU A 97 -10.71 10.29 14.34
C LEU A 97 -11.19 10.52 15.79
N GLU A 98 -11.38 11.76 16.20
CA GLU A 98 -11.93 12.10 17.51
C GLU A 98 -13.34 11.53 17.67
N ASP A 99 -14.16 11.56 16.62
CA ASP A 99 -15.52 10.99 16.58
C ASP A 99 -15.56 9.46 16.47
N GLY A 100 -14.39 8.80 16.43
CA GLY A 100 -14.32 7.35 16.35
C GLY A 100 -14.29 6.80 14.93
N GLY A 101 -14.11 7.67 13.95
CA GLY A 101 -14.05 7.33 12.54
C GLY A 101 -12.79 6.53 12.14
N ARG A 102 -12.78 6.06 10.92
CA ARG A 102 -11.68 5.28 10.33
C ARG A 102 -11.07 6.05 9.18
N VAL A 103 -9.73 6.07 9.14
CA VAL A 103 -8.97 6.81 8.13
C VAL A 103 -7.94 5.89 7.48
N LEU A 104 -7.88 5.93 6.15
CA LEU A 104 -6.76 5.45 5.35
C LEU A 104 -5.98 6.66 4.84
N LEU A 105 -4.79 6.88 5.36
CA LEU A 105 -3.92 7.98 4.98
C LEU A 105 -2.87 7.48 3.99
N ILE A 106 -2.92 7.98 2.75
CA ILE A 106 -1.95 7.70 1.69
C ILE A 106 -0.90 8.80 1.71
N ALA A 107 0.20 8.54 2.43
CA ALA A 107 1.25 9.51 2.69
C ALA A 107 2.22 9.61 1.51
N ALA A 108 2.07 10.65 0.70
CA ALA A 108 2.89 10.93 -0.48
C ALA A 108 3.75 12.20 -0.32
N SER A 109 4.00 12.63 0.92
CA SER A 109 4.85 13.79 1.23
C SER A 109 5.29 13.76 2.69
N GLU A 110 6.35 14.50 3.03
CA GLU A 110 6.92 14.52 4.38
C GLU A 110 6.03 15.21 5.41
N ASP A 111 5.14 16.07 4.97
CA ASP A 111 4.14 16.78 5.77
C ASP A 111 2.82 16.03 5.95
N ALA A 112 2.77 14.76 5.53
CA ALA A 112 1.55 13.96 5.60
C ALA A 112 1.12 13.64 7.04
N LEU A 113 2.04 13.60 8.00
CA LEU A 113 1.77 13.36 9.43
C LEU A 113 2.07 14.59 10.26
N PRO A 114 1.44 14.75 11.45
CA PRO A 114 1.74 15.84 12.36
C PRO A 114 3.22 15.86 12.77
N SER A 115 3.84 17.05 12.78
CA SER A 115 5.24 17.22 13.20
C SER A 115 5.48 16.87 14.68
N ASP A 116 4.42 16.93 15.49
CA ASP A 116 4.46 16.65 16.93
C ASP A 116 4.41 15.14 17.23
N TRP A 117 4.17 14.32 16.22
CA TRP A 117 4.23 12.87 16.39
C TRP A 117 5.66 12.35 16.34
N PRO A 118 5.98 11.28 17.10
CA PRO A 118 7.28 10.62 16.97
C PRO A 118 7.48 9.98 15.60
N LEU A 119 6.40 9.51 14.96
CA LEU A 119 6.43 8.99 13.60
C LEU A 119 6.57 10.13 12.59
N ALA A 120 7.36 9.91 11.56
CA ALA A 120 7.53 10.87 10.48
C ALA A 120 7.52 10.19 9.11
N VAL A 121 6.98 10.87 8.12
CA VAL A 121 7.14 10.46 6.72
C VAL A 121 8.40 11.11 6.17
N ARG A 122 9.24 10.32 5.49
CA ARG A 122 10.50 10.79 4.89
C ARG A 122 10.69 10.21 3.50
N ALA A 123 11.25 11.02 2.60
CA ALA A 123 11.61 10.55 1.28
C ALA A 123 12.68 9.44 1.34
N ARG A 124 12.61 8.48 0.45
CA ARG A 124 13.64 7.44 0.29
C ARG A 124 14.86 7.99 -0.43
N ALA A 125 14.65 8.87 -1.41
CA ALA A 125 15.71 9.43 -2.24
C ALA A 125 16.80 10.09 -1.40
N GLY A 126 18.06 9.78 -1.72
CA GLY A 126 19.22 10.30 -1.00
C GLY A 126 19.51 9.66 0.36
N THR A 127 18.77 8.65 0.77
CA THR A 127 19.00 7.88 2.00
C THR A 127 19.62 6.52 1.69
N GLU A 128 20.02 5.80 2.74
CA GLU A 128 20.47 4.41 2.67
C GLU A 128 19.41 3.46 2.11
N LEU A 129 18.17 3.89 2.05
CA LEU A 129 17.00 3.11 1.61
C LEU A 129 16.55 3.42 0.19
N ASP A 130 17.29 4.22 -0.57
CA ASP A 130 16.94 4.58 -1.95
C ASP A 130 17.23 3.47 -2.99
N GLY A 131 17.86 2.39 -2.56
CA GLY A 131 18.13 1.22 -3.40
C GLY A 131 19.44 1.28 -4.19
N ARG A 132 20.25 2.31 -4.04
CA ARG A 132 21.48 2.50 -4.85
C ARG A 132 22.59 1.56 -4.47
N TRP A 133 22.69 1.10 -3.23
CA TRP A 133 23.85 0.43 -2.70
C TRP A 133 23.69 -1.04 -2.42
N PHE A 134 22.50 -1.49 -2.03
CA PHE A 134 22.24 -2.85 -1.60
C PHE A 134 20.80 -3.25 -1.87
N SER A 135 20.54 -4.54 -1.74
CA SER A 135 19.19 -5.08 -1.82
C SER A 135 18.33 -4.52 -0.68
N ASN A 136 17.40 -3.66 -1.02
CA ASN A 136 16.32 -3.26 -0.14
C ASN A 136 15.18 -4.25 -0.29
N PHE A 137 14.84 -4.94 0.80
CA PHE A 137 13.72 -5.87 0.82
C PHE A 137 12.50 -5.19 1.41
N ASN A 138 11.51 -4.96 0.56
CA ASN A 138 10.20 -4.52 1.02
C ASN A 138 9.44 -5.76 1.48
N TRP A 139 9.25 -5.90 2.78
CA TRP A 139 8.55 -7.04 3.35
C TRP A 139 7.08 -6.70 3.67
N ILE A 140 6.26 -7.73 3.73
CA ILE A 140 4.86 -7.67 4.15
C ILE A 140 4.62 -8.69 5.27
N GLN A 141 3.60 -8.45 6.09
CA GLN A 141 3.04 -9.46 6.97
C GLN A 141 2.05 -10.31 6.15
N PRO A 142 2.40 -11.54 5.75
CA PRO A 142 1.58 -12.32 4.83
C PRO A 142 0.23 -12.72 5.41
N ASP A 143 0.15 -12.85 6.72
CA ASP A 143 -1.08 -13.21 7.42
C ASP A 143 -1.99 -11.98 7.69
N CYS A 144 -1.52 -10.78 7.37
CA CYS A 144 -2.34 -9.57 7.47
C CYS A 144 -3.44 -9.59 6.39
N PRO A 145 -4.70 -9.32 6.75
CA PRO A 145 -5.83 -9.35 5.82
C PRO A 145 -5.67 -8.47 4.59
N VAL A 146 -4.86 -7.40 4.67
CA VAL A 146 -4.51 -6.56 3.51
C VAL A 146 -3.71 -7.35 2.48
N PHE A 147 -2.69 -8.09 2.93
CA PHE A 147 -1.74 -8.73 2.04
C PHE A 147 -2.04 -10.20 1.79
N ALA A 148 -2.74 -10.88 2.69
CA ALA A 148 -3.03 -12.31 2.56
C ALA A 148 -3.56 -12.72 1.18
N PRO A 149 -4.47 -11.95 0.52
CA PRO A 149 -4.93 -12.27 -0.82
C PRO A 149 -3.91 -12.00 -1.93
N LEU A 150 -2.84 -11.24 -1.63
CA LEU A 150 -1.83 -10.76 -2.58
C LEU A 150 -0.42 -11.22 -2.21
N ALA A 151 -0.29 -11.98 -1.14
CA ALA A 151 1.00 -12.44 -0.62
C ALA A 151 1.48 -13.68 -1.39
N PHE A 152 2.06 -13.45 -2.55
CA PHE A 152 2.76 -14.51 -3.30
C PHE A 152 4.05 -14.92 -2.58
N THR A 153 4.72 -13.97 -1.93
CA THR A 153 5.90 -14.16 -1.08
C THR A 153 5.84 -13.19 0.10
N ARG A 154 6.77 -13.32 1.05
CA ARG A 154 6.92 -12.34 2.15
C ARG A 154 7.64 -11.06 1.74
N ILE A 155 8.17 -11.03 0.54
CA ILE A 155 8.92 -9.91 -0.02
C ILE A 155 8.17 -9.46 -1.27
N LEU A 156 7.96 -8.15 -1.39
CA LEU A 156 7.37 -7.56 -2.59
C LEU A 156 8.37 -7.62 -3.74
N GLY A 157 7.96 -8.23 -4.82
CA GLY A 157 8.73 -8.41 -6.05
C GLY A 157 8.32 -7.44 -7.16
N PHE A 158 8.55 -7.86 -8.40
CA PHE A 158 8.27 -7.07 -9.61
C PHE A 158 6.78 -6.72 -9.77
N GLU A 159 5.87 -7.52 -9.23
CA GLU A 159 4.42 -7.28 -9.24
C GLU A 159 4.05 -5.96 -8.57
N SER A 160 4.86 -5.52 -7.61
CA SER A 160 4.63 -4.31 -6.82
C SER A 160 5.26 -3.04 -7.40
N THR A 161 5.84 -3.10 -8.59
CA THR A 161 6.59 -1.97 -9.20
C THR A 161 5.75 -0.69 -9.30
N HIS A 162 4.48 -0.81 -9.67
CA HIS A 162 3.58 0.33 -9.83
C HIS A 162 3.05 0.91 -8.51
N VAL A 163 3.25 0.21 -7.40
CA VAL A 163 2.92 0.69 -6.06
C VAL A 163 4.15 1.03 -5.22
N ALA A 164 5.35 0.93 -5.80
CA ALA A 164 6.61 1.14 -5.10
C ALA A 164 6.65 2.51 -4.42
N PRO A 165 6.87 2.58 -3.09
CA PRO A 165 6.78 3.81 -2.33
C PRO A 165 8.02 4.69 -2.52
N GLU A 166 7.82 6.00 -2.63
CA GLU A 166 8.87 7.02 -2.63
C GLU A 166 9.16 7.57 -1.23
N TYR A 167 8.28 7.27 -0.29
CA TYR A 167 8.34 7.71 1.10
C TYR A 167 8.32 6.52 2.05
N LEU A 168 8.75 6.76 3.27
CA LEU A 168 8.81 5.79 4.36
C LEU A 168 8.19 6.38 5.62
N ILE A 169 7.57 5.53 6.43
CA ILE A 169 7.21 5.85 7.81
C ILE A 169 8.44 5.54 8.66
N ARG A 170 9.04 6.57 9.27
CA ARG A 170 10.25 6.47 10.09
C ARG A 170 9.94 6.58 11.57
N ASN A 171 10.96 6.27 12.38
CA ASN A 171 10.94 6.37 13.84
C ASN A 171 9.93 5.41 14.51
N ILE A 172 9.64 4.28 13.87
CA ILE A 172 8.81 3.24 14.45
C ILE A 172 9.55 2.63 15.65
N SER A 173 8.94 2.68 16.83
CA SER A 173 9.47 2.01 18.02
C SER A 173 9.34 0.49 17.89
N PRO A 174 10.25 -0.32 18.46
CA PRO A 174 10.09 -1.77 18.52
C PRO A 174 8.77 -2.24 19.12
N HIS A 175 8.20 -1.49 20.05
CA HIS A 175 6.89 -1.79 20.66
C HIS A 175 5.70 -1.62 19.69
N GLN A 176 5.91 -0.92 18.58
CA GLN A 176 4.90 -0.67 17.55
C GLN A 176 4.93 -1.71 16.42
N PHE A 177 5.90 -2.61 16.43
CA PHE A 177 6.15 -3.52 15.30
C PHE A 177 4.97 -4.46 15.01
N GLY A 178 4.15 -4.79 15.99
CA GLY A 178 2.92 -5.56 15.80
C GLY A 178 1.87 -4.87 14.90
N ASP A 179 1.93 -3.54 14.84
CA ASP A 179 1.04 -2.71 14.03
C ASP A 179 1.69 -2.22 12.71
N VAL A 180 2.89 -2.71 12.37
CA VAL A 180 3.53 -2.47 11.07
C VAL A 180 3.16 -3.59 10.11
N LEU A 181 2.34 -3.28 9.12
CA LEU A 181 1.81 -4.27 8.17
C LEU A 181 2.78 -4.56 7.03
N SER A 182 3.61 -3.59 6.68
CA SER A 182 4.66 -3.69 5.67
C SER A 182 5.78 -2.74 6.00
N GLY A 183 7.00 -3.14 5.67
CA GLY A 183 8.18 -2.33 5.94
C GLY A 183 9.30 -2.60 4.96
N ILE A 184 10.45 -2.01 5.24
CA ILE A 184 11.65 -2.15 4.44
C ILE A 184 12.82 -2.56 5.33
N THR A 185 13.61 -3.50 4.86
CA THR A 185 14.87 -3.91 5.49
C THR A 185 16.03 -3.57 4.56
N PHE A 186 17.07 -3.03 5.13
CA PHE A 186 18.28 -2.66 4.42
C PHE A 186 19.50 -3.39 5.01
N GLY A 187 20.03 -4.35 4.26
CA GLY A 187 21.26 -5.06 4.59
C GLY A 187 21.33 -5.48 6.06
N TRP A 188 22.39 -5.07 6.75
CA TRP A 188 22.66 -5.35 8.17
C TRP A 188 22.25 -4.21 9.12
N LEU A 189 21.68 -3.13 8.59
CA LEU A 189 21.26 -2.01 9.42
C LEU A 189 19.92 -2.32 10.09
N ASN A 190 19.87 -2.10 11.40
CA ASN A 190 18.59 -2.09 12.10
C ASN A 190 17.83 -0.82 11.71
N ASN A 191 16.81 -1.01 10.90
CA ASN A 191 16.04 0.09 10.34
C ASN A 191 14.56 -0.09 10.66
N ASN A 192 14.06 0.78 11.52
CA ASN A 192 12.66 0.78 11.95
C ASN A 192 11.82 1.65 10.99
N SER A 193 11.69 1.20 9.75
CA SER A 193 10.93 1.89 8.72
C SER A 193 9.78 1.05 8.19
N GLY A 194 8.60 1.66 8.10
CA GLY A 194 7.38 1.05 7.59
C GLY A 194 6.98 1.60 6.22
N LEU A 195 6.20 0.81 5.50
CA LEU A 195 5.48 1.19 4.28
C LEU A 195 3.97 1.25 4.53
N ALA A 196 3.50 0.48 5.51
CA ALA A 196 2.15 0.53 6.02
C ALA A 196 2.14 0.25 7.52
N ALA A 197 1.44 1.06 8.29
CA ALA A 197 1.29 0.94 9.74
C ALA A 197 -0.10 1.38 10.17
N GLN A 198 -0.57 0.81 11.27
CA GLN A 198 -1.87 1.12 11.84
C GLN A 198 -1.74 1.63 13.27
N MET A 199 -2.69 2.45 13.69
CA MET A 199 -2.69 3.03 15.04
C MET A 199 -4.07 3.46 15.48
N GLN A 200 -4.29 3.46 16.78
CA GLN A 200 -5.43 4.09 17.42
C GLN A 200 -5.10 5.57 17.63
N VAL A 201 -6.02 6.47 17.24
CA VAL A 201 -5.89 7.91 17.50
C VAL A 201 -7.20 8.38 18.12
N ALA A 202 -7.16 8.83 19.37
CA ALA A 202 -8.36 9.08 20.17
C ALA A 202 -9.31 7.86 20.15
N ARG A 203 -10.54 8.04 19.72
CA ARG A 203 -11.53 6.95 19.55
C ARG A 203 -11.46 6.28 18.17
N GLY A 204 -10.80 6.93 17.21
CA GLY A 204 -10.72 6.51 15.82
C GLY A 204 -9.53 5.62 15.52
N LYS A 205 -9.48 5.10 14.30
CA LYS A 205 -8.43 4.21 13.82
C LYS A 205 -7.82 4.75 12.55
N LEU A 206 -6.50 4.84 12.54
CA LEU A 206 -5.72 5.36 11.43
C LEU A 206 -4.85 4.27 10.83
N LEU A 207 -4.98 4.05 9.54
CA LEU A 207 -4.11 3.22 8.72
C LEU A 207 -3.31 4.15 7.80
N VAL A 208 -1.99 4.16 7.96
CA VAL A 208 -1.09 4.98 7.14
C VAL A 208 -0.36 4.07 6.16
N THR A 209 -0.29 4.47 4.91
CA THR A 209 0.52 3.79 3.90
C THR A 209 1.26 4.79 3.03
N THR A 210 2.46 4.40 2.59
CA THR A 210 3.27 5.15 1.62
C THR A 210 3.24 4.52 0.23
N PHE A 211 2.49 3.43 0.02
CA PHE A 211 2.28 2.85 -1.30
C PHE A 211 1.62 3.85 -2.24
N LYS A 212 2.01 3.80 -3.52
CA LYS A 212 1.46 4.64 -4.59
C LYS A 212 0.26 3.97 -5.22
N PHE A 213 -0.76 4.76 -5.52
CA PHE A 213 -1.98 4.26 -6.15
C PHE A 213 -2.36 5.04 -7.43
N ASP A 214 -1.38 5.71 -8.06
CA ASP A 214 -1.61 6.45 -9.30
C ASP A 214 -2.12 5.53 -10.42
N SER A 215 -1.69 4.25 -10.39
CA SER A 215 -2.08 3.22 -11.35
C SER A 215 -3.37 2.46 -10.97
N TYR A 216 -4.09 2.89 -9.92
CA TYR A 216 -5.37 2.28 -9.54
C TYR A 216 -6.35 2.27 -10.72
N GLY A 217 -7.02 1.14 -10.96
CA GLY A 217 -7.92 0.91 -12.07
C GLY A 217 -7.24 0.58 -13.42
N SER A 218 -5.92 0.71 -13.53
CA SER A 218 -5.15 0.36 -14.74
C SER A 218 -4.14 -0.77 -14.51
N ASP A 219 -3.50 -0.78 -13.34
CA ASP A 219 -2.61 -1.86 -12.92
C ASP A 219 -3.36 -2.83 -12.00
N PRO A 220 -3.34 -4.15 -12.27
CA PRO A 220 -4.08 -5.13 -11.47
C PRO A 220 -3.62 -5.22 -10.02
N TYR A 221 -2.29 -5.13 -9.77
CA TYR A 221 -1.77 -5.22 -8.41
C TYR A 221 -2.10 -3.97 -7.60
N SER A 222 -1.93 -2.78 -8.18
CA SER A 222 -2.28 -1.50 -7.56
C SER A 222 -3.77 -1.45 -7.19
N THR A 223 -4.63 -1.94 -8.10
CA THR A 223 -6.08 -2.00 -7.89
C THR A 223 -6.43 -2.96 -6.74
N ALA A 224 -5.93 -4.18 -6.81
CA ALA A 224 -6.22 -5.19 -5.79
C ALA A 224 -5.66 -4.82 -4.41
N LEU A 225 -4.51 -4.14 -4.35
CA LEU A 225 -3.90 -3.70 -3.10
C LEU A 225 -4.72 -2.58 -2.45
N LEU A 226 -5.12 -1.55 -3.19
CA LEU A 226 -5.95 -0.48 -2.62
C LEU A 226 -7.31 -1.00 -2.16
N ASP A 227 -7.96 -1.85 -2.97
CA ASP A 227 -9.22 -2.49 -2.59
C ASP A 227 -9.06 -3.30 -1.30
N ALA A 228 -7.93 -3.98 -1.13
CA ALA A 228 -7.62 -4.72 0.10
C ALA A 228 -7.42 -3.77 1.31
N PHE A 229 -6.73 -2.65 1.14
CA PHE A 229 -6.60 -1.62 2.19
C PHE A 229 -7.96 -1.05 2.59
N ILE A 230 -8.81 -0.73 1.62
CA ILE A 230 -10.16 -0.19 1.87
C ILE A 230 -11.02 -1.22 2.62
N ARG A 231 -11.05 -2.48 2.16
CA ARG A 231 -11.77 -3.56 2.85
C ARG A 231 -11.29 -3.76 4.27
N TYR A 232 -9.96 -3.84 4.47
CA TYR A 232 -9.38 -4.00 5.78
C TYR A 232 -9.73 -2.85 6.72
N ALA A 233 -9.54 -1.60 6.28
CA ALA A 233 -9.85 -0.42 7.09
C ALA A 233 -11.33 -0.36 7.52
N ARG A 234 -12.23 -0.96 6.75
CA ARG A 234 -13.67 -1.05 7.06
C ARG A 234 -14.05 -2.28 7.88
N SER A 235 -13.19 -3.27 7.93
CA SER A 235 -13.48 -4.56 8.59
C SER A 235 -13.42 -4.47 10.12
N ALA A 236 -13.98 -5.47 10.79
CA ALA A 236 -13.84 -5.66 12.24
C ALA A 236 -12.40 -6.08 12.63
N GLU A 237 -11.62 -6.60 11.70
CA GLU A 237 -10.23 -7.04 11.90
C GLU A 237 -9.26 -5.87 12.03
N PHE A 238 -9.64 -4.67 11.60
CA PHE A 238 -8.85 -3.45 11.80
C PHE A 238 -8.85 -3.05 13.27
N GLN A 239 -7.92 -3.61 14.04
CA GLN A 239 -7.79 -3.45 15.48
C GLN A 239 -6.34 -3.09 15.84
N PRO A 240 -5.91 -1.84 15.61
CA PRO A 240 -4.59 -1.38 16.00
C PRO A 240 -4.44 -1.41 17.53
N SER A 241 -3.30 -1.86 18.02
CA SER A 241 -2.95 -1.90 19.43
C SER A 241 -2.14 -0.69 19.89
N PHE A 242 -1.47 -0.06 18.95
CA PHE A 242 -0.63 1.10 19.22
C PHE A 242 -1.44 2.40 19.24
N ASN A 243 -1.22 3.22 20.30
CA ASN A 243 -1.94 4.47 20.49
C ASN A 243 -1.06 5.68 20.15
N MET A 244 -1.62 6.61 19.37
CA MET A 244 -1.05 7.92 19.08
C MET A 244 -1.91 9.03 19.68
N PRO A 245 -1.30 10.10 20.20
CA PRO A 245 -2.07 11.24 20.70
C PRO A 245 -2.81 11.94 19.53
N LEU A 246 -4.02 12.38 19.82
CA LEU A 246 -4.71 13.29 18.91
C LEU A 246 -3.96 14.62 18.88
N VAL A 247 -3.62 15.10 17.69
CA VAL A 247 -3.08 16.43 17.47
C VAL A 247 -4.16 17.28 16.78
N THR A 248 -4.64 18.27 17.49
CA THR A 248 -5.52 19.31 16.90
C THR A 248 -4.60 20.37 16.29
N MET A 249 -4.66 20.53 14.98
CA MET A 249 -3.96 21.61 14.30
C MET A 249 -4.61 22.92 14.75
N ALA A 250 -3.85 23.80 15.40
CA ALA A 250 -4.33 25.15 15.64
C ALA A 250 -4.58 25.80 14.27
N ALA A 251 -5.79 26.36 14.08
CA ALA A 251 -6.08 27.13 12.88
C ALA A 251 -4.93 28.10 12.65
N LYS A 252 -4.24 27.99 11.52
CA LYS A 252 -3.28 29.03 11.13
C LYS A 252 -4.10 30.30 11.00
N GLY A 253 -3.99 31.18 12.01
CA GLY A 253 -4.59 32.50 11.94
C GLY A 253 -4.09 33.20 10.68
N ASP A 254 -5.02 33.68 9.90
CA ASP A 254 -4.79 34.53 8.72
C ASP A 254 -3.98 35.79 9.08
#